data_d735c6670f375ea00de12a73c4a22cca
#
_entry.id   d735c6670f375ea00de12a73c4a22cca
#
_cell.length_a   1.000
_cell.length_b   1.000
_cell.length_c   1.000
_cell.angle_alpha   90.00
_cell.angle_beta   90.00
_cell.angle_gamma   90.00
#
_symmetry.space_group_name_H-M   'P 1'
#
loop_
_entity.id
_entity.type
_entity.pdbx_description
1 polymer ?
#
loop_
_entity_poly.entity_id
_entity_poly.type
_entity_poly.pdbx_seq_one_letter_code
_entity_poly.pdbx_strand_id
1 'polypeptide(L)'
;MTKSKLWVVDDEESIREICRSALEDNFIIETFPNGSEALLALNSDQPDLIITDIKMPGLSGLELLQKVSDKCPGLPTIVITAHSDIDNALSAYKGGAFEYLPKPFDVDTIRSLALKALNQSDRNVIPKKSSSVTQPSRIIGQAQSLQNVFRAIGKISNSDITVLIRGESGTGKELIAQAVHDNS
;
A
#
# COMPACT_ATOMS: atom_id res chain seq x y z
N MET A 1 -0.94 -28.21 3.74
CA MET A 1 -1.34 -26.81 4.03
C MET A 1 -1.90 -26.22 2.76
N THR A 2 -3.10 -25.70 2.78
CA THR A 2 -3.68 -24.98 1.63
C THR A 2 -2.92 -23.67 1.44
N LYS A 3 -2.47 -23.39 0.19
CA LYS A 3 -1.85 -22.09 -0.13
C LYS A 3 -2.90 -20.98 0.03
N SER A 4 -2.51 -19.84 0.58
CA SER A 4 -3.37 -18.65 0.68
C SER A 4 -3.62 -18.06 -0.72
N LYS A 5 -4.81 -17.48 -0.90
CA LYS A 5 -5.22 -16.85 -2.15
C LYS A 5 -4.78 -15.40 -2.18
N LEU A 6 -4.12 -15.00 -3.26
CA LEU A 6 -3.63 -13.65 -3.47
C LEU A 6 -4.15 -13.10 -4.82
N TRP A 7 -4.70 -11.90 -4.78
CA TRP A 7 -5.11 -11.19 -5.99
C TRP A 7 -4.11 -10.10 -6.37
N VAL A 8 -3.79 -10.05 -7.66
CA VAL A 8 -2.95 -8.99 -8.25
C VAL A 8 -3.81 -8.17 -9.21
N VAL A 9 -3.91 -6.87 -8.95
CA VAL A 9 -4.73 -5.93 -9.73
C VAL A 9 -3.81 -4.87 -10.32
N ASP A 10 -3.57 -4.91 -11.62
CA ASP A 10 -2.68 -3.98 -12.33
C ASP A 10 -3.10 -3.98 -13.81
N ASP A 11 -3.16 -2.83 -14.46
CA ASP A 11 -3.50 -2.74 -15.89
C ASP A 11 -2.36 -3.24 -16.79
N GLU A 12 -1.11 -3.20 -16.30
CA GLU A 12 0.05 -3.74 -17.00
C GLU A 12 0.16 -5.26 -16.84
N GLU A 13 0.01 -6.01 -17.97
CA GLU A 13 0.13 -7.47 -17.97
C GLU A 13 1.51 -7.94 -17.49
N SER A 14 2.56 -7.22 -17.85
CA SER A 14 3.94 -7.52 -17.44
C SER A 14 4.11 -7.51 -15.92
N ILE A 15 3.47 -6.58 -15.23
CA ILE A 15 3.51 -6.50 -13.75
C ILE A 15 2.73 -7.66 -13.14
N ARG A 16 1.54 -8.00 -13.69
CA ARG A 16 0.77 -9.15 -13.22
C ARG A 16 1.56 -10.46 -13.35
N GLU A 17 2.27 -10.66 -14.47
CA GLU A 17 3.11 -11.84 -14.68
C GLU A 17 4.35 -11.88 -13.78
N ILE A 18 5.00 -10.74 -13.55
CA ILE A 18 6.10 -10.63 -12.58
C ILE A 18 5.62 -11.02 -11.17
N CYS A 19 4.50 -10.47 -10.73
CA CYS A 19 3.93 -10.81 -9.43
C CYS A 19 3.52 -12.28 -9.34
N ARG A 20 2.93 -12.84 -10.40
CA ARG A 20 2.57 -14.26 -10.49
C ARG A 20 3.80 -15.14 -10.32
N SER A 21 4.81 -14.94 -11.16
CA SER A 21 6.06 -15.71 -11.10
C SER A 21 6.79 -15.57 -9.76
N ALA A 22 6.73 -14.39 -9.14
CA ALA A 22 7.37 -14.13 -7.85
C ALA A 22 6.71 -14.87 -6.68
N LEU A 23 5.40 -15.13 -6.75
CA LEU A 23 4.56 -15.49 -5.60
C LEU A 23 3.87 -16.86 -5.73
N GLU A 24 3.82 -17.48 -6.92
CA GLU A 24 3.10 -18.75 -7.19
C GLU A 24 3.58 -19.94 -6.35
N ASP A 25 4.84 -19.92 -5.90
CA ASP A 25 5.36 -20.96 -5.01
C ASP A 25 4.63 -20.97 -3.65
N ASN A 26 4.21 -19.81 -3.17
CA ASN A 26 3.64 -19.61 -1.84
C ASN A 26 2.12 -19.40 -1.85
N PHE A 27 1.55 -18.93 -2.97
CA PHE A 27 0.17 -18.47 -3.08
C PHE A 27 -0.57 -19.11 -4.26
N ILE A 28 -1.90 -19.13 -4.17
CA ILE A 28 -2.78 -19.28 -5.33
C ILE A 28 -3.04 -17.88 -5.88
N ILE A 29 -2.55 -17.59 -7.08
CA ILE A 29 -2.60 -16.24 -7.65
C ILE A 29 -3.75 -16.12 -8.63
N GLU A 30 -4.58 -15.10 -8.45
CA GLU A 30 -5.55 -14.62 -9.43
C GLU A 30 -5.22 -13.18 -9.83
N THR A 31 -5.37 -12.85 -11.11
CA THR A 31 -4.97 -11.53 -11.62
C THR A 31 -6.12 -10.83 -12.30
N PHE A 32 -6.22 -9.52 -12.11
CA PHE A 32 -7.26 -8.65 -12.66
C PHE A 32 -6.64 -7.47 -13.41
N PRO A 33 -7.12 -7.11 -14.60
CA PRO A 33 -6.59 -5.98 -15.37
C PRO A 33 -7.08 -4.62 -14.89
N ASN A 34 -8.04 -4.58 -13.96
CA ASN A 34 -8.57 -3.34 -13.41
C ASN A 34 -9.29 -3.56 -12.07
N GLY A 35 -9.45 -2.47 -11.32
CA GLY A 35 -10.10 -2.52 -10.00
C GLY A 35 -11.59 -2.89 -10.03
N SER A 36 -12.28 -2.63 -11.14
CA SER A 36 -13.72 -2.93 -11.26
C SER A 36 -13.97 -4.43 -11.33
N GLU A 37 -13.16 -5.17 -12.10
CA GLU A 37 -13.25 -6.63 -12.17
C GLU A 37 -12.90 -7.28 -10.84
N ALA A 38 -11.83 -6.82 -10.18
CA ALA A 38 -11.47 -7.30 -8.84
C ALA A 38 -12.59 -7.06 -7.82
N LEU A 39 -13.22 -5.87 -7.86
CA LEU A 39 -14.33 -5.55 -6.96
C LEU A 39 -15.58 -6.38 -7.23
N LEU A 40 -15.85 -6.74 -8.49
CA LEU A 40 -16.94 -7.64 -8.85
C LEU A 40 -16.66 -9.07 -8.35
N ALA A 41 -15.44 -9.57 -8.56
CA ALA A 41 -15.03 -10.89 -8.07
C ALA A 41 -15.15 -11.00 -6.54
N LEU A 42 -14.91 -9.91 -5.80
CA LEU A 42 -15.01 -9.87 -4.34
C LEU A 42 -16.43 -10.17 -3.80
N ASN A 43 -17.46 -10.15 -4.65
CA ASN A 43 -18.82 -10.53 -4.24
C ASN A 43 -19.03 -12.05 -4.15
N SER A 44 -18.22 -12.84 -4.85
CA SER A 44 -18.34 -14.29 -4.95
C SER A 44 -17.15 -15.05 -4.39
N ASP A 45 -16.00 -14.40 -4.30
CA ASP A 45 -14.76 -14.99 -3.84
C ASP A 45 -13.95 -13.98 -3.03
N GLN A 46 -13.22 -14.43 -2.01
CA GLN A 46 -12.45 -13.56 -1.14
C GLN A 46 -10.99 -14.03 -1.10
N PRO A 47 -10.02 -13.15 -1.44
CA PRO A 47 -8.61 -13.46 -1.25
C PRO A 47 -8.17 -13.26 0.21
N ASP A 48 -7.00 -13.79 0.54
CA ASP A 48 -6.33 -13.54 1.82
C ASP A 48 -5.43 -12.29 1.78
N LEU A 49 -5.09 -11.82 0.57
CA LEU A 49 -4.25 -10.65 0.32
C LEU A 49 -4.56 -10.06 -1.05
N ILE A 50 -4.57 -8.73 -1.15
CA ILE A 50 -4.62 -8.00 -2.43
C ILE A 50 -3.32 -7.23 -2.63
N ILE A 51 -2.79 -7.25 -3.87
CA ILE A 51 -1.75 -6.35 -4.37
C ILE A 51 -2.38 -5.54 -5.49
N THR A 52 -2.37 -4.21 -5.40
CA THR A 52 -2.99 -3.34 -6.42
C THR A 52 -2.09 -2.20 -6.84
N ASP A 53 -2.06 -1.87 -8.14
CA ASP A 53 -1.52 -0.58 -8.59
C ASP A 53 -2.44 0.57 -8.21
N ILE A 54 -1.90 1.78 -8.05
CA ILE A 54 -2.71 2.99 -7.79
C ILE A 54 -3.37 3.49 -9.06
N LYS A 55 -2.62 3.60 -10.16
CA LYS A 55 -3.07 4.24 -11.38
C LYS A 55 -3.51 3.22 -12.41
N MET A 56 -4.78 2.92 -12.41
CA MET A 56 -5.43 2.06 -13.39
C MET A 56 -6.58 2.81 -14.09
N PRO A 57 -6.91 2.48 -15.33
CA PRO A 57 -8.09 3.00 -16.00
C PRO A 57 -9.38 2.65 -15.23
N GLY A 58 -10.27 3.61 -15.10
CA GLY A 58 -11.54 3.44 -14.38
C GLY A 58 -11.38 3.55 -12.88
N LEU A 59 -11.60 2.47 -12.12
CA LEU A 59 -11.45 2.46 -10.67
C LEU A 59 -9.98 2.42 -10.29
N SER A 60 -9.49 3.47 -9.64
CA SER A 60 -8.12 3.55 -9.13
C SER A 60 -7.87 2.56 -7.99
N GLY A 61 -6.59 2.20 -7.75
CA GLY A 61 -6.23 1.32 -6.64
C GLY A 61 -6.55 1.88 -5.27
N LEU A 62 -6.53 3.20 -5.08
CA LEU A 62 -6.94 3.83 -3.81
C LEU A 62 -8.44 3.72 -3.60
N GLU A 63 -9.25 3.92 -4.64
CA GLU A 63 -10.69 3.71 -4.56
C GLU A 63 -11.04 2.23 -4.35
N LEU A 64 -10.31 1.32 -5.00
CA LEU A 64 -10.43 -0.12 -4.76
C LEU A 64 -10.12 -0.45 -3.29
N LEU A 65 -8.99 0.04 -2.76
CA LEU A 65 -8.60 -0.13 -1.36
C LEU A 65 -9.69 0.31 -0.39
N GLN A 66 -10.28 1.50 -0.61
CA GLN A 66 -11.37 2.01 0.22
C GLN A 66 -12.59 1.07 0.19
N LYS A 67 -13.01 0.64 -1.01
CA LYS A 67 -14.15 -0.26 -1.18
C LYS A 67 -13.90 -1.66 -0.59
N VAL A 68 -12.66 -2.15 -0.69
CA VAL A 68 -12.22 -3.40 -0.07
C VAL A 68 -12.25 -3.27 1.46
N SER A 69 -11.73 -2.18 2.00
CA SER A 69 -11.75 -1.91 3.45
C SER A 69 -13.17 -1.82 4.01
N ASP A 70 -14.10 -1.25 3.25
CA ASP A 70 -15.51 -1.15 3.65
C ASP A 70 -16.23 -2.51 3.59
N LYS A 71 -15.95 -3.35 2.59
CA LYS A 71 -16.59 -4.67 2.40
C LYS A 71 -15.96 -5.78 3.23
N CYS A 72 -14.63 -5.78 3.34
CA CYS A 72 -13.83 -6.82 3.97
C CYS A 72 -12.83 -6.18 4.95
N PRO A 73 -13.30 -5.67 6.10
CA PRO A 73 -12.43 -5.07 7.10
C PRO A 73 -11.35 -6.05 7.55
N GLY A 74 -10.08 -5.62 7.47
CA GLY A 74 -8.95 -6.45 7.87
C GLY A 74 -8.32 -7.27 6.74
N LEU A 75 -8.85 -7.24 5.52
CA LEU A 75 -8.18 -7.82 4.35
C LEU A 75 -6.94 -7.00 4.01
N PRO A 76 -5.72 -7.57 4.17
CA PRO A 76 -4.50 -6.82 3.92
C PRO A 76 -4.40 -6.46 2.43
N THR A 77 -4.04 -5.22 2.16
CA THR A 77 -3.84 -4.73 0.80
C THR A 77 -2.49 -4.04 0.69
N ILE A 78 -1.65 -4.54 -0.22
CA ILE A 78 -0.38 -3.90 -0.60
C ILE A 78 -0.63 -3.04 -1.83
N VAL A 79 -0.22 -1.77 -1.76
CA VAL A 79 -0.36 -0.84 -2.87
C VAL A 79 0.97 -0.68 -3.57
N ILE A 80 1.03 -0.94 -4.87
CA ILE A 80 2.21 -0.71 -5.72
C ILE A 80 1.97 0.50 -6.62
N THR A 81 3.03 1.22 -7.01
CA THR A 81 2.87 2.41 -7.87
C THR A 81 4.18 2.86 -8.51
N ALA A 82 4.07 3.37 -9.74
CA ALA A 82 5.16 4.06 -10.42
C ALA A 82 5.43 5.48 -9.87
N HIS A 83 4.49 6.05 -9.11
CA HIS A 83 4.58 7.41 -8.59
C HIS A 83 4.92 7.36 -7.10
N SER A 84 6.17 7.60 -6.81
CA SER A 84 6.72 7.61 -5.46
C SER A 84 6.71 9.03 -4.89
N ASP A 85 5.51 9.55 -4.60
CA ASP A 85 5.33 10.79 -3.85
C ASP A 85 4.69 10.52 -2.48
N ILE A 86 4.86 11.46 -1.58
CA ILE A 86 4.36 11.34 -0.20
C ILE A 86 2.83 11.27 -0.17
N ASP A 87 2.16 11.96 -1.08
CA ASP A 87 0.71 12.07 -1.09
C ASP A 87 0.04 10.73 -1.39
N ASN A 88 0.60 9.98 -2.37
CA ASN A 88 0.14 8.63 -2.69
C ASN A 88 0.41 7.65 -1.55
N ALA A 89 1.59 7.72 -0.92
CA ALA A 89 1.91 6.88 0.23
C ALA A 89 0.98 7.16 1.41
N LEU A 90 0.78 8.42 1.75
CA LEU A 90 -0.12 8.83 2.84
C LEU A 90 -1.57 8.44 2.56
N SER A 91 -2.04 8.65 1.32
CA SER A 91 -3.39 8.27 0.89
C SER A 91 -3.61 6.76 1.00
N ALA A 92 -2.62 5.95 0.60
CA ALA A 92 -2.67 4.50 0.73
C ALA A 92 -2.77 4.08 2.21
N TYR A 93 -1.92 4.61 3.09
CA TYR A 93 -1.97 4.25 4.53
C TYR A 93 -3.23 4.76 5.22
N LYS A 94 -3.70 5.98 4.91
CA LYS A 94 -4.99 6.49 5.41
C LYS A 94 -6.17 5.66 4.93
N GLY A 95 -6.09 5.13 3.70
CA GLY A 95 -7.07 4.18 3.14
C GLY A 95 -7.01 2.78 3.76
N GLY A 96 -6.05 2.51 4.65
CA GLY A 96 -5.90 1.23 5.32
C GLY A 96 -4.99 0.23 4.60
N ALA A 97 -4.11 0.69 3.70
CA ALA A 97 -3.11 -0.18 3.08
C ALA A 97 -2.19 -0.79 4.15
N PHE A 98 -1.92 -2.08 4.00
CA PHE A 98 -0.94 -2.78 4.82
C PHE A 98 0.48 -2.26 4.55
N GLU A 99 0.81 -2.06 3.27
CA GLU A 99 2.11 -1.55 2.86
C GLU A 99 2.01 -0.84 1.50
N TYR A 100 2.95 0.07 1.26
CA TYR A 100 3.12 0.81 0.02
C TYR A 100 4.47 0.45 -0.61
N LEU A 101 4.50 0.09 -1.89
CA LEU A 101 5.68 -0.37 -2.60
C LEU A 101 5.87 0.40 -3.92
N PRO A 102 6.91 1.25 -4.04
CA PRO A 102 7.20 1.95 -5.30
C PRO A 102 7.75 1.00 -6.36
N LYS A 103 7.38 1.21 -7.63
CA LYS A 103 8.00 0.60 -8.82
C LYS A 103 9.28 1.41 -9.17
N PRO A 104 10.40 0.79 -9.61
CA PRO A 104 10.61 -0.66 -9.69
C PRO A 104 10.87 -1.29 -8.32
N PHE A 105 10.39 -2.49 -8.12
CA PHE A 105 10.62 -3.31 -6.92
C PHE A 105 11.28 -4.63 -7.30
N ASP A 106 12.00 -5.23 -6.36
CA ASP A 106 12.55 -6.56 -6.55
C ASP A 106 11.59 -7.66 -6.05
N VAL A 107 11.75 -8.84 -6.62
CA VAL A 107 10.92 -10.03 -6.37
C VAL A 107 10.96 -10.45 -4.90
N ASP A 108 12.11 -10.35 -4.24
CA ASP A 108 12.27 -10.76 -2.86
C ASP A 108 11.55 -9.80 -1.91
N THR A 109 11.56 -8.50 -2.25
CA THR A 109 10.81 -7.48 -1.49
C THR A 109 9.31 -7.77 -1.52
N ILE A 110 8.70 -7.97 -2.69
CA ILE A 110 7.26 -8.21 -2.78
C ILE A 110 6.86 -9.53 -2.11
N ARG A 111 7.69 -10.59 -2.25
CA ARG A 111 7.48 -11.88 -1.59
C ARG A 111 7.51 -11.72 -0.06
N SER A 112 8.51 -11.03 0.47
CA SER A 112 8.66 -10.77 1.90
C SER A 112 7.48 -9.99 2.46
N LEU A 113 7.00 -8.97 1.74
CA LEU A 113 5.84 -8.16 2.13
C LEU A 113 4.55 -8.98 2.12
N ALA A 114 4.33 -9.81 1.10
CA ALA A 114 3.16 -10.67 1.00
C ALA A 114 3.08 -11.68 2.16
N LEU A 115 4.19 -12.34 2.47
CA LEU A 115 4.26 -13.26 3.60
C LEU A 115 4.05 -12.55 4.95
N LYS A 116 4.60 -11.35 5.10
CA LYS A 116 4.42 -10.52 6.30
C LYS A 116 2.97 -10.06 6.47
N ALA A 117 2.30 -9.72 5.39
CA ALA A 117 0.90 -9.29 5.41
C ALA A 117 -0.02 -10.39 5.97
N LEU A 118 0.15 -11.64 5.53
CA LEU A 118 -0.61 -12.79 6.05
C LEU A 118 -0.34 -13.07 7.51
N ASN A 119 0.93 -13.07 7.92
CA ASN A 119 1.31 -13.36 9.31
C ASN A 119 0.81 -12.30 10.32
N GLN A 120 0.49 -11.09 9.86
CA GLN A 120 -0.07 -10.02 10.70
C GLN A 120 -1.60 -9.98 10.70
N SER A 121 -2.26 -10.51 9.68
CA SER A 121 -3.73 -10.64 9.64
C SER A 121 -4.28 -11.53 10.76
N ASP A 122 -3.49 -12.50 11.23
CA ASP A 122 -3.83 -13.33 12.40
C ASP A 122 -3.78 -12.57 13.75
N ARG A 123 -3.29 -11.32 13.76
CA ARG A 123 -3.18 -10.49 14.96
C ARG A 123 -4.00 -9.23 14.84
N ASN A 124 -5.33 -9.36 14.89
CA ASN A 124 -6.32 -8.28 15.01
C ASN A 124 -5.72 -6.89 15.35
N VAL A 125 -5.38 -6.10 14.35
CA VAL A 125 -5.15 -4.68 14.50
C VAL A 125 -6.21 -3.95 13.69
N ILE A 126 -7.26 -3.51 14.37
CA ILE A 126 -8.33 -2.70 13.81
C ILE A 126 -7.78 -1.30 13.51
N PRO A 127 -7.73 -0.84 12.26
CA PRO A 127 -7.40 0.55 11.97
C PRO A 127 -8.58 1.44 12.40
N LYS A 128 -8.34 2.37 13.30
CA LYS A 128 -9.32 3.42 13.60
C LYS A 128 -9.47 4.36 12.41
N LYS A 129 -10.71 4.59 11.99
CA LYS A 129 -11.09 5.64 11.04
C LYS A 129 -10.60 7.00 11.55
N SER A 130 -9.87 7.73 10.76
CA SER A 130 -9.72 9.18 10.94
C SER A 130 -9.96 9.90 9.62
N SER A 131 -10.93 10.80 9.67
CA SER A 131 -11.32 11.75 8.65
C SER A 131 -10.48 13.00 8.76
N SER A 132 -9.88 13.47 7.70
CA SER A 132 -9.81 14.85 7.21
C SER A 132 -8.70 15.01 6.16
N VAL A 133 -9.11 15.51 5.02
CA VAL A 133 -8.24 15.86 3.89
C VAL A 133 -7.62 17.22 4.19
N THR A 134 -6.32 17.27 4.41
CA THR A 134 -5.52 18.50 4.43
C THR A 134 -4.61 18.51 3.21
N GLN A 135 -4.39 19.67 2.62
CA GLN A 135 -3.69 19.87 1.34
C GLN A 135 -2.24 19.33 1.38
N PRO A 136 -1.73 18.78 0.23
CA PRO A 136 -0.47 18.05 0.20
C PRO A 136 0.76 18.97 0.30
N SER A 137 1.68 18.61 1.19
CA SER A 137 3.06 19.12 1.17
C SER A 137 3.83 18.41 0.04
N ARG A 138 4.24 19.20 -0.98
CA ARG A 138 4.97 18.69 -2.15
C ARG A 138 6.41 18.28 -1.81
N ILE A 139 6.57 17.09 -1.26
CA ILE A 139 7.90 16.46 -1.16
C ILE A 139 7.95 15.38 -2.25
N ILE A 140 8.83 15.58 -3.25
CA ILE A 140 8.99 14.68 -4.38
C ILE A 140 10.41 14.13 -4.37
N GLY A 141 10.58 12.82 -4.48
CA GLY A 141 11.89 12.19 -4.62
C GLY A 141 11.84 10.68 -4.82
N GLN A 142 12.77 10.16 -5.62
CA GLN A 142 12.84 8.74 -5.99
C GLN A 142 13.94 7.97 -5.22
N ALA A 143 14.72 8.64 -4.38
CA ALA A 143 15.76 7.98 -3.60
C ALA A 143 15.15 6.97 -2.61
N GLN A 144 15.72 5.77 -2.52
CA GLN A 144 15.24 4.70 -1.64
C GLN A 144 15.15 5.14 -0.17
N SER A 145 16.10 5.97 0.28
CA SER A 145 16.09 6.55 1.63
C SER A 145 14.86 7.43 1.88
N LEU A 146 14.47 8.25 0.89
CA LEU A 146 13.30 9.12 1.00
C LEU A 146 12.00 8.32 0.97
N GLN A 147 11.94 7.25 0.19
CA GLN A 147 10.81 6.31 0.17
C GLN A 147 10.59 5.67 1.55
N ASN A 148 11.66 5.30 2.23
CA ASN A 148 11.58 4.77 3.60
C ASN A 148 11.04 5.82 4.59
N VAL A 149 11.39 7.10 4.40
CA VAL A 149 10.83 8.21 5.20
C VAL A 149 9.32 8.37 4.93
N PHE A 150 8.88 8.36 3.67
CA PHE A 150 7.44 8.45 3.32
C PHE A 150 6.64 7.30 3.94
N ARG A 151 7.19 6.08 3.85
CA ARG A 151 6.60 4.89 4.47
C ARG A 151 6.49 5.03 5.99
N ALA A 152 7.53 5.57 6.63
CA ALA A 152 7.50 5.84 8.07
C ALA A 152 6.44 6.88 8.44
N ILE A 153 6.35 8.02 7.71
CA ILE A 153 5.34 9.06 7.93
C ILE A 153 3.93 8.45 7.81
N GLY A 154 3.66 7.69 6.73
CA GLY A 154 2.36 7.04 6.51
C GLY A 154 1.95 6.12 7.68
N LYS A 155 2.89 5.35 8.23
CA LYS A 155 2.62 4.44 9.36
C LYS A 155 2.33 5.15 10.67
N ILE A 156 2.92 6.33 10.89
CA ILE A 156 2.75 7.10 12.15
C ILE A 156 1.61 8.12 12.08
N SER A 157 1.09 8.43 10.89
CA SER A 157 0.04 9.43 10.67
C SER A 157 -1.27 9.17 11.45
N ASN A 158 -1.47 7.95 11.95
CA ASN A 158 -2.63 7.57 12.75
C ASN A 158 -2.26 7.26 14.22
N SER A 159 -1.16 7.80 14.73
CA SER A 159 -0.67 7.51 16.08
C SER A 159 -0.20 8.77 16.81
N ASP A 160 -0.42 8.83 18.12
CA ASP A 160 -0.01 9.94 19.01
C ASP A 160 1.43 9.76 19.55
N ILE A 161 2.38 9.34 18.69
CA ILE A 161 3.76 9.11 19.11
C ILE A 161 4.65 10.32 18.88
N THR A 162 5.62 10.53 19.78
CA THR A 162 6.65 11.56 19.60
C THR A 162 7.65 11.12 18.54
N VAL A 163 7.89 11.97 17.53
CA VAL A 163 8.80 11.69 16.41
C VAL A 163 10.05 12.55 16.52
N LEU A 164 11.23 11.92 16.47
CA LEU A 164 12.52 12.58 16.39
C LEU A 164 13.09 12.50 14.97
N ILE A 165 13.23 13.66 14.30
CA ILE A 165 13.77 13.76 12.95
C ILE A 165 15.25 14.17 13.03
N ARG A 166 16.16 13.33 12.50
CA ARG A 166 17.60 13.59 12.45
C ARG A 166 18.10 13.63 11.02
N GLY A 167 19.08 14.46 10.74
CA GLY A 167 19.74 14.59 9.44
C GLY A 167 20.66 15.80 9.39
N GLU A 168 21.50 15.87 8.37
CA GLU A 168 22.41 17.00 8.13
C GLU A 168 21.66 18.31 7.87
N SER A 169 22.35 19.45 7.95
CA SER A 169 21.75 20.75 7.60
C SER A 169 21.37 20.76 6.11
N GLY A 170 20.20 21.33 5.78
CA GLY A 170 19.73 21.44 4.40
C GLY A 170 19.07 20.17 3.81
N THR A 171 18.90 19.09 4.57
CA THR A 171 18.30 17.84 4.08
C THR A 171 16.76 17.84 4.04
N GLY A 172 16.10 18.97 4.28
CA GLY A 172 14.64 19.07 4.22
C GLY A 172 13.89 18.57 5.45
N LYS A 173 14.54 18.50 6.61
CA LYS A 173 13.88 18.06 7.87
C LYS A 173 12.61 18.85 8.21
N GLU A 174 12.58 20.15 7.87
CA GLU A 174 11.39 20.99 8.08
C GLU A 174 10.20 20.52 7.25
N LEU A 175 10.44 20.12 5.99
CA LEU A 175 9.39 19.56 5.13
C LEU A 175 8.85 18.24 5.68
N ILE A 176 9.74 17.40 6.21
CA ILE A 176 9.33 16.14 6.85
C ILE A 176 8.55 16.40 8.15
N ALA A 177 8.99 17.36 8.96
CA ALA A 177 8.26 17.74 10.18
C ALA A 177 6.88 18.29 9.86
N GLN A 178 6.77 19.14 8.84
CA GLN A 178 5.49 19.66 8.35
C GLN A 178 4.60 18.52 7.86
N ALA A 179 5.14 17.59 7.06
CA ALA A 179 4.38 16.44 6.56
C ALA A 179 3.87 15.53 7.69
N VAL A 180 4.67 15.33 8.74
CA VAL A 180 4.21 14.61 9.94
C VAL A 180 3.08 15.38 10.63
N HIS A 181 3.25 16.69 10.85
CA HIS A 181 2.27 17.55 11.53
C HIS A 181 0.93 17.62 10.76
N ASP A 182 0.98 17.81 9.43
CA ASP A 182 -0.21 17.93 8.59
C ASP A 182 -1.01 16.62 8.48
N ASN A 183 -0.41 15.51 8.90
CA ASN A 183 -0.99 14.17 8.76
C ASN A 183 -1.14 13.39 10.08
N SER A 184 -0.93 14.04 11.22
CA SER A 184 -1.16 13.45 12.55
C SER A 184 -2.47 13.89 13.20
#